data_df6814fb880814c8cbc845a88ba89a22
#
_entry.id   df6814fb880814c8cbc845a88ba89a22
#
_cell.length_a   1.000
_cell.length_b   1.000
_cell.length_c   1.000
_cell.angle_alpha   90.00
_cell.angle_beta   90.00
_cell.angle_gamma   90.00
#
_symmetry.space_group_name_H-M   'P 1'
#
loop_
_entity.id
_entity.type
_entity.pdbx_description
1 polymer ?
#
loop_
_entity_poly.entity_id
_entity_poly.type
_entity_poly.pdbx_seq_one_letter_code
_entity_poly.pdbx_strand_id
1 'polypeptide(L)'
;MHSNYIRRSRILAVVSLGTILSCSLVGYAQSLNRQIGTQFTVTADPLVPRPHTKSCVVPLFTNYQFAFFSETTQNYQFAPPANCPGPWNKVVLDIDFSENAGRQFDRTASLYMGNTNLYFGTTPEPIRTANNTWHVDRDVTDYSALLANPQQGFMILQNCTTDCPPPYNTLLTGVFTVSASVEFFPTPGQGPAPRVADEVLPLVQTNAGGSNFPAFLFSPTDQFSTTFSLPQNIEQAYLDVIAQSQSTDEQWYGCFPNDLGSINEVYLCGNTDFRETEVTIDGQPAGIAPVSPWVYTGFLPDQWRPMPAAQTLDFIPYRVNLTPFASMLNDGQPHTIALSVFNDDSYFSAAASLLLYLDRGSAEVTGALTQNTLTVPSPVVSENLQGTSTVTGTIGVTSARSYTIAGYVNTSHGQVSTSISQQQNFSSTQTIDFDVVNFTVLDQNTDVETNVISSTTVNDNQGTTVIQEKFGFPIAVDFVFPTNTTFGFTVATTQKYTASKKVSVNGTVTDYTSVTNSVEGSDVTPPSSSQHYSFFDLNGRPYDCRIATQNNVLTSVSVGCNH
;
A
#
# COMPACT_ATOMS: atom_id res chain seq x y z
N MET A 1 -47.97 -79.09 5.37
CA MET A 1 -49.04 -79.20 4.36
C MET A 1 -49.50 -77.77 4.01
N HIS A 2 -49.42 -77.50 2.72
CA HIS A 2 -50.08 -76.41 1.98
C HIS A 2 -49.81 -74.96 2.37
N SER A 3 -49.29 -74.17 1.56
CA SER A 3 -49.40 -73.76 0.15
C SER A 3 -49.81 -72.30 0.04
N ASN A 4 -48.89 -71.56 -0.56
CA ASN A 4 -49.03 -70.41 -1.46
C ASN A 4 -50.34 -69.60 -1.47
N TYR A 5 -50.21 -68.26 -1.48
CA TYR A 5 -50.60 -67.45 -2.65
C TYR A 5 -50.03 -66.02 -2.61
N ILE A 6 -49.37 -65.69 -3.70
CA ILE A 6 -48.80 -64.36 -4.03
C ILE A 6 -49.94 -63.41 -4.41
N ARG A 7 -49.96 -62.19 -3.89
CA ARG A 7 -50.65 -61.05 -4.56
C ARG A 7 -49.68 -59.87 -4.68
N ARG A 8 -49.34 -59.60 -5.90
CA ARG A 8 -48.62 -58.39 -6.34
C ARG A 8 -49.55 -57.18 -6.20
N SER A 9 -49.18 -56.19 -5.41
CA SER A 9 -49.74 -54.82 -5.49
C SER A 9 -48.68 -53.92 -6.08
N ARG A 10 -48.98 -53.34 -7.23
CA ARG A 10 -48.16 -52.30 -7.88
C ARG A 10 -48.38 -51.01 -7.11
N ILE A 11 -47.33 -50.52 -6.47
CA ILE A 11 -47.28 -49.12 -5.96
C ILE A 11 -46.58 -48.30 -7.03
N LEU A 12 -47.31 -47.36 -7.63
CA LEU A 12 -46.75 -46.30 -8.46
C LEU A 12 -45.91 -45.42 -7.53
N ALA A 13 -44.60 -45.44 -7.69
CA ALA A 13 -43.73 -44.45 -7.13
C ALA A 13 -43.74 -43.21 -8.05
N VAL A 14 -44.34 -42.13 -7.57
CA VAL A 14 -44.20 -40.80 -8.15
C VAL A 14 -42.79 -40.32 -7.78
N VAL A 15 -41.89 -40.36 -8.77
CA VAL A 15 -40.57 -39.73 -8.65
C VAL A 15 -40.75 -38.23 -8.85
N SER A 16 -40.82 -37.47 -7.75
CA SER A 16 -40.64 -36.02 -7.80
C SER A 16 -39.16 -35.75 -8.08
N LEU A 17 -38.85 -35.34 -9.29
CA LEU A 17 -37.54 -34.76 -9.65
C LEU A 17 -37.40 -33.43 -8.92
N GLY A 18 -36.86 -33.47 -7.69
CA GLY A 18 -36.31 -32.31 -7.03
C GLY A 18 -35.01 -31.98 -7.75
N THR A 19 -35.00 -30.95 -8.56
CA THR A 19 -33.80 -30.28 -9.04
C THR A 19 -33.07 -29.73 -7.85
N ILE A 20 -32.12 -30.49 -7.31
CA ILE A 20 -31.09 -29.96 -6.40
C ILE A 20 -30.22 -29.09 -7.30
N LEU A 21 -30.45 -27.76 -7.24
CA LEU A 21 -29.49 -26.77 -7.67
C LEU A 21 -28.29 -26.92 -6.73
N SER A 22 -27.35 -27.82 -7.10
CA SER A 22 -26.01 -27.80 -6.52
C SER A 22 -25.37 -26.50 -6.99
N CYS A 23 -25.47 -25.44 -6.19
CA CYS A 23 -24.52 -24.36 -6.23
C CYS A 23 -23.17 -24.98 -5.91
N SER A 24 -22.47 -25.46 -6.91
CA SER A 24 -21.04 -25.67 -6.84
C SER A 24 -20.44 -24.27 -6.60
N LEU A 25 -20.16 -23.96 -5.33
CA LEU A 25 -19.16 -22.98 -4.97
C LEU A 25 -17.85 -23.49 -5.59
N VAL A 26 -17.62 -23.10 -6.83
CA VAL A 26 -16.29 -23.16 -7.43
C VAL A 26 -15.51 -22.19 -6.57
N GLY A 27 -14.75 -22.70 -5.62
CA GLY A 27 -13.64 -21.97 -5.04
C GLY A 27 -12.76 -21.63 -6.24
N TYR A 28 -12.80 -20.39 -6.69
CA TYR A 28 -11.81 -19.90 -7.64
C TYR A 28 -10.49 -20.01 -6.91
N ALA A 29 -9.69 -21.03 -7.26
CA ALA A 29 -8.27 -20.98 -7.04
C ALA A 29 -7.82 -19.73 -7.80
N GLN A 30 -7.51 -18.67 -7.07
CA GLN A 30 -7.00 -17.42 -7.62
C GLN A 30 -5.69 -17.74 -8.32
N SER A 31 -5.74 -17.94 -9.62
CA SER A 31 -4.55 -18.11 -10.42
C SER A 31 -4.12 -16.74 -10.86
N LEU A 32 -2.98 -16.27 -10.30
CA LEU A 32 -2.27 -15.16 -10.90
C LEU A 32 -2.05 -15.49 -12.38
N ASN A 33 -2.51 -14.62 -13.29
CA ASN A 33 -2.52 -14.90 -14.72
C ASN A 33 -1.10 -14.79 -15.31
N ARG A 34 -0.21 -15.72 -14.94
CA ARG A 34 1.20 -15.76 -15.38
C ARG A 34 1.42 -16.66 -16.59
N GLN A 35 0.43 -16.75 -17.48
CA GLN A 35 0.57 -17.54 -18.70
C GLN A 35 1.49 -16.81 -19.70
N ILE A 36 2.56 -17.47 -20.15
CA ILE A 36 3.44 -16.96 -21.20
C ILE A 36 2.61 -16.66 -22.46
N GLY A 37 2.84 -15.49 -23.04
CA GLY A 37 2.07 -14.96 -24.16
C GLY A 37 0.91 -14.05 -23.76
N THR A 38 0.60 -13.93 -22.44
CA THR A 38 -0.43 -13.01 -21.97
C THR A 38 -0.02 -11.55 -22.14
N GLN A 39 -1.02 -10.70 -22.37
CA GLN A 39 -0.94 -9.24 -22.32
C GLN A 39 -1.75 -8.66 -21.15
N PHE A 40 -2.33 -9.55 -20.31
CA PHE A 40 -3.01 -9.14 -19.08
C PHE A 40 -2.02 -8.73 -18.02
N THR A 41 -2.43 -7.85 -17.13
CA THR A 41 -1.60 -7.38 -16.02
C THR A 41 -1.12 -8.55 -15.16
N VAL A 42 0.19 -8.64 -14.98
CA VAL A 42 0.83 -9.69 -14.20
C VAL A 42 1.89 -9.10 -13.25
N THR A 43 2.05 -9.72 -12.08
CA THR A 43 3.12 -9.41 -11.11
C THR A 43 3.85 -10.68 -10.68
N ALA A 44 5.08 -10.53 -10.18
CA ALA A 44 5.78 -11.60 -9.49
C ALA A 44 5.37 -11.71 -8.01
N ASP A 45 4.55 -10.78 -7.52
CA ASP A 45 4.15 -10.74 -6.11
C ASP A 45 3.39 -12.02 -5.72
N PRO A 46 3.64 -12.61 -4.53
CA PRO A 46 2.89 -13.75 -4.05
C PRO A 46 1.47 -13.34 -3.64
N LEU A 47 0.56 -14.26 -3.64
CA LEU A 47 -0.71 -14.10 -2.93
C LEU A 47 -0.48 -14.15 -1.41
N VAL A 48 -1.35 -13.49 -0.66
CA VAL A 48 -1.37 -13.58 0.80
C VAL A 48 -1.53 -15.06 1.22
N PRO A 49 -0.60 -15.62 2.03
CA PRO A 49 -0.70 -17.00 2.48
C PRO A 49 -1.99 -17.26 3.26
N ARG A 50 -2.74 -18.28 2.86
CA ARG A 50 -4.01 -18.68 3.47
C ARG A 50 -3.85 -19.95 4.30
N PRO A 51 -4.43 -20.03 5.50
CA PRO A 51 -4.47 -21.28 6.28
C PRO A 51 -5.22 -22.39 5.53
N HIS A 52 -4.77 -23.64 5.69
CA HIS A 52 -5.46 -24.83 5.13
C HIS A 52 -6.71 -25.21 5.93
N THR A 53 -7.44 -24.24 6.45
CA THR A 53 -8.68 -24.44 7.21
C THR A 53 -9.87 -23.96 6.39
N LYS A 54 -11.07 -24.43 6.73
CA LYS A 54 -12.29 -23.96 6.08
C LYS A 54 -12.45 -22.45 6.35
N SER A 55 -12.62 -21.69 5.30
CA SER A 55 -12.87 -20.25 5.34
C SER A 55 -14.35 -19.92 5.13
N CYS A 56 -14.68 -18.66 5.37
CA CYS A 56 -15.95 -18.05 5.01
C CYS A 56 -15.69 -16.77 4.22
N VAL A 57 -16.34 -16.64 3.08
CA VAL A 57 -16.23 -15.46 2.21
C VAL A 57 -17.47 -14.59 2.37
N VAL A 58 -17.26 -13.31 2.60
CA VAL A 58 -18.31 -12.28 2.66
C VAL A 58 -18.10 -11.33 1.48
N PRO A 59 -18.97 -11.36 0.46
CA PRO A 59 -18.90 -10.39 -0.62
C PRO A 59 -19.26 -9.00 -0.10
N LEU A 60 -18.49 -7.99 -0.49
CA LEU A 60 -18.79 -6.58 -0.22
C LEU A 60 -19.66 -6.02 -1.35
N PHE A 61 -19.24 -6.22 -2.58
CA PHE A 61 -20.00 -5.94 -3.79
C PHE A 61 -19.46 -6.79 -4.97
N THR A 62 -20.25 -6.87 -6.04
CA THR A 62 -19.93 -7.74 -7.18
C THR A 62 -20.18 -7.01 -8.49
N ASN A 63 -19.21 -7.04 -9.41
CA ASN A 63 -19.31 -6.52 -10.78
C ASN A 63 -19.82 -5.08 -10.88
N TYR A 64 -19.40 -4.21 -9.94
CA TYR A 64 -19.74 -2.78 -10.02
C TYR A 64 -18.86 -2.11 -11.08
N GLN A 65 -19.47 -1.25 -11.90
CA GLN A 65 -18.81 -0.54 -12.98
C GLN A 65 -18.52 0.91 -12.58
N PHE A 66 -17.25 1.28 -12.68
CA PHE A 66 -16.78 2.65 -12.54
C PHE A 66 -16.55 3.21 -13.95
N ALA A 67 -17.50 4.00 -14.44
CA ALA A 67 -17.52 4.52 -15.81
C ALA A 67 -17.53 6.05 -15.88
N PHE A 68 -18.13 6.73 -14.89
CA PHE A 68 -18.46 8.15 -14.93
C PHE A 68 -18.02 8.90 -13.69
N PHE A 69 -17.75 10.21 -13.82
CA PHE A 69 -17.46 11.09 -12.69
C PHE A 69 -18.55 11.10 -11.63
N SER A 70 -19.80 10.95 -12.04
CA SER A 70 -20.94 10.88 -11.13
C SER A 70 -21.05 9.58 -10.35
N GLU A 71 -20.29 8.54 -10.73
CA GLU A 71 -20.41 7.17 -10.23
C GLU A 71 -19.05 6.62 -9.77
N THR A 72 -18.22 7.47 -9.16
CA THR A 72 -16.87 7.11 -8.69
C THR A 72 -16.88 6.36 -7.36
N THR A 73 -18.04 6.19 -6.72
CA THR A 73 -18.16 5.61 -5.37
C THR A 73 -19.16 4.47 -5.35
N GLN A 74 -18.70 3.27 -4.98
CA GLN A 74 -19.56 2.11 -4.68
C GLN A 74 -19.70 1.97 -3.17
N ASN A 75 -20.89 2.22 -2.63
CA ASN A 75 -21.23 1.97 -1.23
C ASN A 75 -21.64 0.51 -1.02
N TYR A 76 -21.30 -0.05 0.14
CA TYR A 76 -21.71 -1.39 0.53
C TYR A 76 -21.99 -1.51 2.02
N GLN A 77 -22.69 -2.60 2.40
CA GLN A 77 -22.94 -2.97 3.79
C GLN A 77 -22.16 -4.26 4.08
N PHE A 78 -21.43 -4.25 5.17
CA PHE A 78 -20.73 -5.41 5.67
C PHE A 78 -21.39 -5.92 6.95
N ALA A 79 -21.48 -7.24 7.09
CA ALA A 79 -21.78 -7.91 8.35
C ALA A 79 -20.84 -9.10 8.54
N PRO A 80 -20.29 -9.33 9.75
CA PRO A 80 -19.43 -10.46 9.99
C PRO A 80 -20.17 -11.78 9.75
N PRO A 81 -19.49 -12.83 9.26
CA PRO A 81 -20.15 -14.10 8.92
C PRO A 81 -20.60 -14.83 10.18
N ALA A 82 -21.91 -15.01 10.36
CA ALA A 82 -22.49 -15.67 11.53
C ALA A 82 -22.04 -17.15 11.69
N ASN A 83 -21.71 -17.82 10.59
CA ASN A 83 -21.23 -19.20 10.56
C ASN A 83 -19.71 -19.33 10.71
N CYS A 84 -19.01 -18.22 10.91
CA CYS A 84 -17.55 -18.14 10.98
C CYS A 84 -17.14 -17.04 11.97
N PRO A 85 -17.62 -17.11 13.23
CA PRO A 85 -17.34 -16.07 14.21
C PRO A 85 -15.84 -15.99 14.54
N GLY A 86 -15.37 -14.79 14.91
CA GLY A 86 -14.02 -14.60 15.44
C GLY A 86 -13.80 -15.31 16.80
N PRO A 87 -12.57 -15.38 17.28
CA PRO A 87 -11.40 -14.73 16.69
C PRO A 87 -10.89 -15.46 15.43
N TRP A 88 -10.38 -14.69 14.48
CA TRP A 88 -9.85 -15.22 13.22
C TRP A 88 -8.32 -15.35 13.25
N ASN A 89 -7.83 -16.43 12.68
CA ASN A 89 -6.39 -16.66 12.50
C ASN A 89 -5.82 -15.87 11.33
N LYS A 90 -6.65 -15.62 10.32
CA LYS A 90 -6.32 -14.82 9.13
C LYS A 90 -7.60 -14.19 8.59
N VAL A 91 -7.46 -12.97 8.10
CA VAL A 91 -8.49 -12.28 7.33
C VAL A 91 -7.84 -11.66 6.10
N VAL A 92 -8.39 -11.96 4.93
CA VAL A 92 -7.86 -11.50 3.64
C VAL A 92 -8.94 -10.70 2.92
N LEU A 93 -8.59 -9.50 2.47
CA LEU A 93 -9.38 -8.73 1.52
C LEU A 93 -8.98 -9.15 0.13
N ASP A 94 -9.95 -9.53 -0.69
CA ASP A 94 -9.78 -9.92 -2.08
C ASP A 94 -10.50 -8.92 -2.99
N ILE A 95 -9.82 -8.39 -4.00
CA ILE A 95 -10.36 -7.45 -4.97
C ILE A 95 -10.00 -7.92 -6.38
N ASP A 96 -11.03 -8.22 -7.16
CA ASP A 96 -10.91 -8.56 -8.57
C ASP A 96 -11.26 -7.36 -9.42
N PHE A 97 -10.36 -6.97 -10.30
CA PHE A 97 -10.52 -5.87 -11.24
C PHE A 97 -10.56 -6.39 -12.66
N SER A 98 -11.32 -5.72 -13.49
CA SER A 98 -11.24 -5.84 -14.93
C SER A 98 -11.45 -4.49 -15.59
N GLU A 99 -10.85 -4.30 -16.75
CA GLU A 99 -11.06 -3.16 -17.64
C GLU A 99 -11.42 -3.68 -19.02
N ASN A 100 -12.48 -3.14 -19.63
CA ASN A 100 -12.85 -3.50 -20.99
C ASN A 100 -11.86 -2.90 -22.01
N ALA A 101 -11.84 -3.45 -23.23
CA ALA A 101 -11.07 -2.86 -24.32
C ALA A 101 -11.44 -1.39 -24.51
N GLY A 102 -10.43 -0.53 -24.57
CA GLY A 102 -10.56 0.91 -24.65
C GLY A 102 -9.32 1.63 -24.12
N ARG A 103 -9.32 2.95 -24.20
CA ARG A 103 -8.29 3.75 -23.56
C ARG A 103 -8.78 4.23 -22.20
N GLN A 104 -7.94 4.12 -21.19
CA GLN A 104 -8.09 4.77 -19.90
C GLN A 104 -6.72 5.18 -19.38
N PHE A 105 -6.69 6.14 -18.45
CA PHE A 105 -5.51 6.45 -17.65
C PHE A 105 -5.45 5.53 -16.44
N ASP A 106 -4.28 5.42 -15.82
CA ASP A 106 -4.16 4.88 -14.47
C ASP A 106 -4.97 5.75 -13.50
N ARG A 107 -5.67 5.09 -12.58
CA ARG A 107 -6.59 5.73 -11.65
C ARG A 107 -6.29 5.29 -10.22
N THR A 108 -6.31 6.22 -9.29
CA THR A 108 -6.30 5.88 -7.88
C THR A 108 -7.57 5.14 -7.50
N ALA A 109 -7.40 4.01 -6.82
CA ALA A 109 -8.48 3.20 -6.27
C ALA A 109 -8.24 2.98 -4.78
N SER A 110 -9.30 3.13 -3.97
CA SER A 110 -9.21 2.94 -2.52
C SER A 110 -10.51 2.37 -1.95
N LEU A 111 -10.38 1.44 -0.98
CA LEU A 111 -11.51 0.78 -0.33
C LEU A 111 -11.48 1.08 1.17
N TYR A 112 -12.64 1.48 1.69
CA TYR A 112 -12.83 1.88 3.09
C TYR A 112 -13.93 1.07 3.75
N MET A 113 -13.73 0.72 5.02
CA MET A 113 -14.75 0.14 5.88
C MET A 113 -14.82 0.94 7.19
N GLY A 114 -15.99 1.49 7.53
CA GLY A 114 -16.14 2.40 8.66
C GLY A 114 -15.19 3.61 8.60
N ASN A 115 -14.92 4.14 7.42
CA ASN A 115 -13.92 5.18 7.11
C ASN A 115 -12.44 4.74 7.24
N THR A 116 -12.16 3.52 7.69
CA THR A 116 -10.80 2.94 7.75
C THR A 116 -10.38 2.46 6.36
N ASN A 117 -9.23 2.87 5.88
CA ASN A 117 -8.67 2.39 4.62
C ASN A 117 -8.21 0.94 4.75
N LEU A 118 -8.72 0.05 3.91
CA LEU A 118 -8.30 -1.34 3.81
C LEU A 118 -7.50 -1.65 2.54
N TYR A 119 -7.64 -0.81 1.50
CA TYR A 119 -6.90 -0.92 0.26
C TYR A 119 -6.67 0.46 -0.34
N PHE A 120 -5.49 0.66 -0.92
CA PHE A 120 -5.11 1.84 -1.66
C PHE A 120 -4.09 1.45 -2.73
N GLY A 121 -4.33 1.83 -3.99
CA GLY A 121 -3.46 1.54 -5.12
C GLY A 121 -3.87 2.30 -6.37
N THR A 122 -3.20 2.02 -7.48
CA THR A 122 -3.57 2.53 -8.81
C THR A 122 -3.98 1.40 -9.73
N THR A 123 -4.76 1.71 -10.76
CA THR A 123 -5.04 0.78 -11.86
C THR A 123 -3.89 0.79 -12.86
N PRO A 124 -3.68 -0.29 -13.63
CA PRO A 124 -2.75 -0.25 -14.76
C PRO A 124 -3.33 0.54 -15.95
N GLU A 125 -2.46 0.89 -16.92
CA GLU A 125 -2.85 1.26 -18.27
C GLU A 125 -2.59 0.10 -19.24
N PRO A 126 -3.51 -0.85 -19.41
CA PRO A 126 -3.30 -2.02 -20.26
C PRO A 126 -3.38 -1.69 -21.75
N ILE A 127 -3.20 -2.70 -22.58
CA ILE A 127 -3.40 -2.55 -24.02
C ILE A 127 -4.86 -2.22 -24.33
N ARG A 128 -5.10 -1.33 -25.28
CA ARG A 128 -6.44 -0.80 -25.62
C ARG A 128 -7.31 -1.75 -26.44
N THR A 129 -6.74 -2.85 -26.95
CA THR A 129 -7.37 -3.73 -27.92
C THR A 129 -8.01 -4.98 -27.31
N ALA A 130 -7.83 -5.21 -26.03
CA ALA A 130 -8.35 -6.36 -25.30
C ALA A 130 -8.83 -5.97 -23.90
N ASN A 131 -9.75 -6.76 -23.35
CA ASN A 131 -10.07 -6.66 -21.92
C ASN A 131 -8.84 -7.07 -21.11
N ASN A 132 -8.69 -6.48 -19.93
CA ASN A 132 -7.63 -6.78 -18.98
C ASN A 132 -8.24 -7.18 -17.64
N THR A 133 -7.56 -8.06 -16.89
CA THR A 133 -7.95 -8.44 -15.53
C THR A 133 -6.73 -8.52 -14.64
N TRP A 134 -6.90 -8.13 -13.39
CA TRP A 134 -5.90 -8.32 -12.34
C TRP A 134 -6.57 -8.53 -11.00
N HIS A 135 -5.80 -9.06 -10.06
CA HIS A 135 -6.23 -9.37 -8.71
C HIS A 135 -5.31 -8.69 -7.70
N VAL A 136 -5.90 -8.20 -6.61
CA VAL A 136 -5.20 -7.71 -5.43
C VAL A 136 -5.76 -8.43 -4.22
N ASP A 137 -4.89 -9.01 -3.40
CA ASP A 137 -5.26 -9.51 -2.08
C ASP A 137 -4.40 -8.89 -0.99
N ARG A 138 -5.00 -8.65 0.17
CA ARG A 138 -4.36 -7.97 1.28
C ARG A 138 -4.66 -8.63 2.62
N ASP A 139 -3.62 -8.83 3.44
CA ASP A 139 -3.76 -9.26 4.82
C ASP A 139 -4.32 -8.11 5.67
N VAL A 140 -5.55 -8.26 6.12
CA VAL A 140 -6.23 -7.30 6.99
C VAL A 140 -6.51 -7.90 8.38
N THR A 141 -5.74 -8.92 8.77
CA THR A 141 -5.92 -9.62 10.06
C THR A 141 -5.81 -8.67 11.25
N ASP A 142 -4.88 -7.73 11.24
CA ASP A 142 -4.70 -6.71 12.30
C ASP A 142 -5.92 -5.79 12.46
N TYR A 143 -6.77 -5.70 11.42
CA TYR A 143 -8.00 -4.90 11.39
C TYR A 143 -9.24 -5.70 11.86
N SER A 144 -9.06 -6.88 12.47
CA SER A 144 -10.15 -7.77 12.88
C SER A 144 -11.17 -7.12 13.80
N ALA A 145 -10.77 -6.19 14.67
CA ALA A 145 -11.70 -5.45 15.54
C ALA A 145 -12.76 -4.66 14.74
N LEU A 146 -12.35 -4.03 13.64
CA LEU A 146 -13.26 -3.35 12.72
C LEU A 146 -14.25 -4.33 12.08
N LEU A 147 -13.78 -5.54 11.74
CA LEU A 147 -14.53 -6.57 11.03
C LEU A 147 -15.42 -7.43 11.96
N ALA A 148 -15.34 -7.21 13.28
CA ALA A 148 -16.16 -7.93 14.26
C ALA A 148 -17.61 -7.43 14.33
N ASN A 149 -17.93 -6.27 13.77
CA ASN A 149 -19.25 -5.65 13.83
C ASN A 149 -19.75 -5.28 12.42
N PRO A 150 -21.09 -5.16 12.24
CA PRO A 150 -21.63 -4.61 11.01
C PRO A 150 -21.11 -3.19 10.75
N GLN A 151 -20.70 -2.92 9.50
CA GLN A 151 -20.12 -1.65 9.07
C GLN A 151 -20.70 -1.22 7.72
N GLN A 152 -20.74 0.06 7.50
CA GLN A 152 -20.84 0.63 6.16
C GLN A 152 -19.45 0.77 5.57
N GLY A 153 -19.34 0.58 4.28
CA GLY A 153 -18.10 0.81 3.58
C GLY A 153 -18.34 1.35 2.18
N PHE A 154 -17.27 1.74 1.54
CA PHE A 154 -17.30 2.24 0.17
C PHE A 154 -15.95 2.01 -0.52
N MET A 155 -16.01 1.90 -1.83
CA MET A 155 -14.83 1.95 -2.69
C MET A 155 -14.92 3.19 -3.56
N ILE A 156 -13.80 3.87 -3.70
CA ILE A 156 -13.63 4.99 -4.62
C ILE A 156 -12.66 4.55 -5.72
N LEU A 157 -13.07 4.72 -6.96
CA LEU A 157 -12.24 4.62 -8.14
C LEU A 157 -12.70 5.73 -9.10
N GLN A 158 -11.87 6.77 -9.21
CA GLN A 158 -12.19 7.89 -10.08
C GLN A 158 -12.05 7.47 -11.54
N ASN A 159 -13.12 7.57 -12.29
CA ASN A 159 -13.11 7.32 -13.72
C ASN A 159 -14.02 8.31 -14.44
N CYS A 160 -13.82 8.49 -15.72
CA CYS A 160 -14.75 9.17 -16.61
C CYS A 160 -14.59 8.61 -18.02
N THR A 161 -15.69 8.67 -18.78
CA THR A 161 -15.71 8.31 -20.20
C THR A 161 -16.37 9.41 -21.01
N THR A 162 -17.64 9.28 -21.39
CA THR A 162 -18.37 10.29 -22.17
C THR A 162 -18.65 11.58 -21.39
N ASP A 163 -18.56 11.54 -20.07
CA ASP A 163 -18.71 12.69 -19.16
C ASP A 163 -17.39 13.37 -18.78
N CYS A 164 -16.26 12.89 -19.33
CA CYS A 164 -14.99 13.60 -19.20
C CYS A 164 -15.04 14.99 -19.87
N PRO A 165 -14.22 15.94 -19.41
CA PRO A 165 -13.97 17.17 -20.16
C PRO A 165 -13.40 16.90 -21.56
N PRO A 166 -13.75 17.69 -22.59
CA PRO A 166 -13.09 17.60 -23.89
C PRO A 166 -11.57 17.84 -23.80
N PRO A 167 -10.74 17.14 -24.56
CA PRO A 167 -11.08 16.15 -25.61
C PRO A 167 -11.29 14.72 -25.07
N TYR A 168 -11.12 14.49 -23.76
CA TYR A 168 -11.07 13.17 -23.13
C TYR A 168 -12.40 12.41 -23.21
N ASN A 169 -13.54 13.12 -23.30
CA ASN A 169 -14.88 12.53 -23.48
C ASN A 169 -15.06 11.70 -24.77
N THR A 170 -14.14 11.83 -25.71
CA THR A 170 -14.13 11.04 -26.96
C THR A 170 -12.94 10.07 -27.02
N LEU A 171 -11.97 10.24 -26.14
CA LEU A 171 -10.72 9.46 -26.13
C LEU A 171 -10.76 8.33 -25.11
N LEU A 172 -11.37 8.56 -23.93
CA LEU A 172 -11.39 7.61 -22.83
C LEU A 172 -12.67 6.77 -22.91
N THR A 173 -12.51 5.47 -23.08
CA THR A 173 -13.60 4.50 -23.28
C THR A 173 -13.46 3.28 -22.38
N GLY A 174 -12.36 3.14 -21.64
CA GLY A 174 -12.14 2.08 -20.67
C GLY A 174 -13.08 2.23 -19.47
N VAL A 175 -13.76 1.15 -19.10
CA VAL A 175 -14.62 1.04 -17.92
C VAL A 175 -14.04 0.00 -17.00
N PHE A 176 -13.83 0.36 -15.74
CA PHE A 176 -13.40 -0.61 -14.73
C PHE A 176 -14.61 -1.33 -14.15
N THR A 177 -14.52 -2.66 -14.04
CA THR A 177 -15.49 -3.47 -13.32
C THR A 177 -14.78 -4.13 -12.14
N VAL A 178 -15.32 -3.98 -10.95
CA VAL A 178 -14.68 -4.41 -9.71
C VAL A 178 -15.62 -5.28 -8.88
N SER A 179 -15.06 -6.33 -8.28
CA SER A 179 -15.69 -7.12 -7.22
C SER A 179 -14.77 -7.15 -6.00
N ALA A 180 -15.33 -7.06 -4.80
CA ALA A 180 -14.56 -7.17 -3.57
C ALA A 180 -15.23 -8.08 -2.56
N SER A 181 -14.43 -8.83 -1.79
CA SER A 181 -14.88 -9.72 -0.73
C SER A 181 -13.85 -9.79 0.40
N VAL A 182 -14.28 -10.25 1.57
CA VAL A 182 -13.40 -10.55 2.70
C VAL A 182 -13.49 -12.03 3.04
N GLU A 183 -12.36 -12.70 3.07
CA GLU A 183 -12.23 -14.11 3.43
C GLU A 183 -11.74 -14.27 4.87
N PHE A 184 -12.48 -15.01 5.68
CA PHE A 184 -12.24 -15.23 7.10
C PHE A 184 -11.80 -16.65 7.37
N PHE A 185 -10.70 -16.82 8.09
CA PHE A 185 -10.18 -18.11 8.53
C PHE A 185 -10.26 -18.19 10.05
N PRO A 186 -11.25 -18.89 10.63
CA PRO A 186 -11.37 -19.04 12.08
C PRO A 186 -10.13 -19.68 12.70
N THR A 187 -9.81 -19.31 13.94
CA THR A 187 -8.75 -19.94 14.70
C THR A 187 -9.09 -21.42 14.96
N PRO A 188 -8.24 -22.38 14.59
CA PRO A 188 -8.53 -23.80 14.76
C PRO A 188 -8.58 -24.19 16.23
N GLY A 189 -9.67 -24.82 16.67
CA GLY A 189 -9.80 -25.42 18.00
C GLY A 189 -9.64 -24.40 19.14
N GLN A 190 -8.80 -24.75 20.14
CA GLN A 190 -8.44 -23.87 21.27
C GLN A 190 -7.04 -23.27 21.13
N GLY A 191 -6.52 -23.22 19.91
CA GLY A 191 -5.24 -22.55 19.64
C GLY A 191 -5.31 -21.04 19.94
N PRO A 192 -4.17 -20.41 20.29
CA PRO A 192 -4.15 -18.96 20.45
C PRO A 192 -4.42 -18.27 19.11
N ALA A 193 -5.36 -17.33 19.11
CA ALA A 193 -5.51 -16.39 18.00
C ALA A 193 -4.31 -15.44 17.94
N PRO A 194 -3.96 -14.90 16.78
CA PRO A 194 -2.96 -13.84 16.68
C PRO A 194 -3.38 -12.64 17.54
N ARG A 195 -2.41 -11.96 18.14
CA ARG A 195 -2.66 -10.67 18.78
C ARG A 195 -2.91 -9.64 17.68
N VAL A 196 -4.10 -9.06 17.69
CA VAL A 196 -4.53 -8.01 16.75
C VAL A 196 -4.92 -6.77 17.53
N ALA A 197 -5.02 -5.62 16.87
CA ALA A 197 -5.48 -4.40 17.50
C ALA A 197 -6.87 -4.59 18.13
N ASP A 198 -7.08 -4.05 19.34
CA ASP A 198 -8.37 -4.03 20.02
C ASP A 198 -9.27 -2.95 19.41
N GLU A 199 -8.70 -1.84 18.97
CA GLU A 199 -9.39 -0.77 18.25
C GLU A 199 -8.60 -0.34 17.02
N VAL A 200 -9.32 -0.04 15.94
CA VAL A 200 -8.79 0.52 14.69
C VAL A 200 -9.59 1.78 14.37
N LEU A 201 -8.93 2.92 14.42
CA LEU A 201 -9.55 4.23 14.31
C LEU A 201 -8.98 4.96 13.07
N PRO A 202 -9.82 5.37 12.10
CA PRO A 202 -9.37 6.11 10.93
C PRO A 202 -9.01 7.56 11.29
N LEU A 203 -7.96 8.10 10.67
CA LEU A 203 -7.90 9.55 10.52
C LEU A 203 -8.89 9.96 9.43
N VAL A 204 -9.60 11.06 9.65
CA VAL A 204 -10.62 11.56 8.72
C VAL A 204 -10.41 13.06 8.50
N GLN A 205 -10.10 13.44 7.27
CA GLN A 205 -10.05 14.86 6.91
C GLN A 205 -11.48 15.40 6.75
N THR A 206 -11.84 16.38 7.55
CA THR A 206 -13.15 17.06 7.45
C THR A 206 -12.95 18.51 7.00
N ASN A 207 -13.79 18.95 6.08
CA ASN A 207 -13.87 20.32 5.61
C ASN A 207 -15.34 20.79 5.57
N ALA A 208 -15.59 22.02 5.12
CA ALA A 208 -16.95 22.57 5.04
C ALA A 208 -17.89 21.78 4.10
N GLY A 209 -17.34 20.95 3.20
CA GLY A 209 -18.08 20.10 2.26
C GLY A 209 -18.32 18.67 2.74
N GLY A 210 -17.76 18.28 3.89
CA GLY A 210 -17.83 16.91 4.42
C GLY A 210 -16.45 16.27 4.62
N SER A 211 -16.41 14.94 4.64
CA SER A 211 -15.17 14.18 4.77
C SER A 211 -14.60 13.85 3.41
N ASN A 212 -13.29 14.01 3.27
CA ASN A 212 -12.53 13.63 2.07
C ASN A 212 -11.91 12.24 2.24
N PHE A 213 -12.00 11.43 1.20
CA PHE A 213 -11.38 10.10 1.09
C PHE A 213 -10.82 9.90 -0.32
N PRO A 214 -9.50 9.71 -0.52
CA PRO A 214 -8.46 9.93 0.50
C PRO A 214 -8.40 11.39 0.97
N ALA A 215 -7.64 11.66 2.02
CA ALA A 215 -7.33 13.02 2.42
C ALA A 215 -6.38 13.68 1.41
N PHE A 216 -6.44 15.01 1.27
CA PHE A 216 -5.57 15.79 0.39
C PHE A 216 -4.71 16.76 1.19
N LEU A 217 -3.41 16.78 0.88
CA LEU A 217 -2.41 17.68 1.40
C LEU A 217 -1.85 18.46 0.20
N PHE A 218 -2.04 19.78 0.16
CA PHE A 218 -1.68 20.64 -0.98
C PHE A 218 -0.46 21.52 -0.71
N SER A 219 0.10 21.44 0.48
CA SER A 219 1.28 22.21 0.87
C SER A 219 1.98 21.57 2.06
N PRO A 220 3.30 21.85 2.28
CA PRO A 220 4.05 21.33 3.42
C PRO A 220 3.47 21.72 4.79
N THR A 221 2.58 22.70 4.81
CA THR A 221 1.90 23.17 6.03
C THR A 221 0.54 22.53 6.27
N ASP A 222 0.01 21.80 5.29
CA ASP A 222 -1.27 21.11 5.44
C ASP A 222 -1.13 19.92 6.37
N GLN A 223 -2.19 19.69 7.14
CA GLN A 223 -2.25 18.59 8.09
C GLN A 223 -3.50 17.73 7.86
N PHE A 224 -3.29 16.46 7.68
CA PHE A 224 -4.33 15.44 7.76
C PHE A 224 -4.44 15.00 9.22
N SER A 225 -5.45 15.47 9.95
CA SER A 225 -5.53 15.29 11.39
C SER A 225 -6.92 14.86 11.86
N THR A 226 -6.92 14.15 12.99
CA THR A 226 -8.14 13.80 13.72
C THR A 226 -7.90 13.90 15.22
N THR A 227 -8.85 14.50 15.93
CA THR A 227 -8.84 14.52 17.40
C THR A 227 -9.69 13.38 17.93
N PHE A 228 -9.09 12.55 18.77
CA PHE A 228 -9.70 11.35 19.34
C PHE A 228 -9.92 11.50 20.84
N SER A 229 -11.05 10.97 21.33
CA SER A 229 -11.22 10.60 22.73
C SER A 229 -10.90 9.11 22.85
N LEU A 230 -9.76 8.80 23.46
CA LEU A 230 -9.18 7.46 23.46
C LEU A 230 -9.49 6.71 24.77
N PRO A 231 -9.45 5.34 24.78
CA PRO A 231 -9.46 4.58 26.02
C PRO A 231 -8.21 4.90 26.85
N GLN A 232 -8.32 4.73 28.19
CA GLN A 232 -7.24 5.07 29.13
C GLN A 232 -6.36 3.86 29.49
N ASN A 233 -6.48 2.75 28.78
CA ASN A 233 -5.72 1.52 29.02
C ASN A 233 -4.93 1.06 27.79
N ILE A 234 -4.46 2.00 26.98
CA ILE A 234 -3.61 1.71 25.83
C ILE A 234 -2.25 1.21 26.32
N GLU A 235 -1.85 0.04 25.86
CA GLU A 235 -0.54 -0.55 26.08
C GLU A 235 0.40 -0.33 24.89
N GLN A 236 -0.12 -0.43 23.66
CA GLN A 236 0.63 -0.17 22.43
C GLN A 236 -0.23 0.62 21.43
N ALA A 237 0.43 1.46 20.66
CA ALA A 237 -0.20 2.25 19.62
C ALA A 237 0.66 2.29 18.35
N TYR A 238 0.02 2.15 17.20
CA TYR A 238 0.66 2.24 15.88
C TYR A 238 -0.20 3.07 14.94
N LEU A 239 0.45 3.74 13.98
CA LEU A 239 -0.24 4.44 12.90
C LEU A 239 0.20 3.83 11.56
N ASP A 240 -0.73 3.24 10.83
CA ASP A 240 -0.52 2.82 9.44
C ASP A 240 -0.73 4.02 8.52
N VAL A 241 0.26 4.32 7.68
CA VAL A 241 0.33 5.55 6.88
C VAL A 241 0.55 5.21 5.41
N ILE A 242 -0.26 5.81 4.53
CA ILE A 242 -0.04 5.88 3.09
C ILE A 242 -0.05 7.35 2.70
N ALA A 243 0.98 7.80 1.96
CA ALA A 243 1.04 9.12 1.34
C ALA A 243 1.41 8.93 -0.14
N GLN A 244 0.43 9.08 -1.02
CA GLN A 244 0.57 8.95 -2.46
C GLN A 244 0.85 10.32 -3.07
N SER A 245 1.99 10.47 -3.74
CA SER A 245 2.34 11.66 -4.52
C SER A 245 1.46 11.79 -5.77
N GLN A 246 1.06 13.01 -6.11
CA GLN A 246 0.12 13.33 -7.18
C GLN A 246 0.51 14.60 -7.94
N SER A 247 -0.03 14.76 -9.17
CA SER A 247 0.18 15.93 -10.01
C SER A 247 1.67 16.15 -10.29
N THR A 248 2.22 17.34 -10.01
CA THR A 248 3.65 17.61 -10.23
C THR A 248 4.57 16.86 -9.25
N ASP A 249 4.06 16.46 -8.08
CA ASP A 249 4.78 15.56 -7.15
C ASP A 249 4.73 14.10 -7.56
N GLU A 250 3.99 13.70 -8.58
CA GLU A 250 3.84 12.30 -8.97
C GLU A 250 5.18 11.57 -9.10
N GLN A 251 6.18 12.25 -9.71
CA GLN A 251 7.55 11.77 -9.80
C GLN A 251 8.49 12.67 -8.96
N TRP A 252 8.17 12.89 -7.69
CA TRP A 252 8.89 13.77 -6.78
C TRP A 252 10.41 13.53 -6.75
N TYR A 253 10.84 12.31 -7.02
CA TYR A 253 12.25 11.92 -7.08
C TYR A 253 13.03 12.56 -8.23
N GLY A 254 12.35 13.28 -9.13
CA GLY A 254 12.93 14.08 -10.20
C GLY A 254 12.82 15.59 -10.00
N CYS A 255 12.24 16.08 -8.88
CA CYS A 255 12.05 17.50 -8.64
C CYS A 255 13.37 18.26 -8.37
N PHE A 256 13.39 19.55 -8.67
CA PHE A 256 14.57 20.40 -8.55
C PHE A 256 14.50 21.37 -7.37
N PRO A 257 15.65 21.89 -6.89
CA PRO A 257 15.71 23.03 -5.99
C PRO A 257 15.03 24.28 -6.58
N ASN A 258 14.38 25.08 -5.72
CA ASN A 258 13.59 26.25 -6.14
C ASN A 258 14.42 27.39 -6.74
N ASP A 259 15.70 27.46 -6.42
CA ASP A 259 16.61 28.49 -6.95
C ASP A 259 17.07 28.22 -8.40
N LEU A 260 16.77 27.04 -8.92
CA LEU A 260 17.01 26.71 -10.35
C LEU A 260 15.91 27.20 -11.29
N GLY A 261 15.07 28.13 -10.91
CA GLY A 261 14.05 28.87 -11.64
C GLY A 261 13.64 28.31 -13.02
N SER A 262 14.42 28.60 -14.08
CA SER A 262 14.12 28.16 -15.45
C SER A 262 14.06 26.63 -15.62
N ILE A 263 14.81 25.86 -14.83
CA ILE A 263 14.80 24.39 -14.88
C ILE A 263 13.54 23.88 -14.17
N ASN A 264 13.17 24.49 -13.04
CA ASN A 264 11.90 24.19 -12.37
C ASN A 264 10.69 24.43 -13.28
N GLU A 265 10.70 25.50 -14.08
CA GLU A 265 9.63 25.78 -15.04
C GLU A 265 9.53 24.69 -16.14
N VAL A 266 10.63 24.07 -16.52
CA VAL A 266 10.67 22.96 -17.48
C VAL A 266 10.15 21.67 -16.86
N TYR A 267 10.58 21.35 -15.63
CA TYR A 267 10.26 20.09 -14.98
C TYR A 267 8.95 20.12 -14.19
N LEU A 268 8.43 21.30 -13.90
CA LEU A 268 7.14 21.55 -13.24
C LEU A 268 7.04 21.15 -11.75
N CYS A 269 8.12 20.74 -11.08
CA CYS A 269 8.13 20.55 -9.64
C CYS A 269 9.38 21.10 -8.95
N GLY A 270 9.17 21.67 -7.77
CA GLY A 270 10.17 22.29 -6.92
C GLY A 270 10.38 21.57 -5.58
N ASN A 271 10.94 22.32 -4.63
CA ASN A 271 11.20 21.89 -3.25
C ASN A 271 12.18 20.70 -3.13
N THR A 272 13.04 20.47 -4.16
CA THR A 272 13.96 19.32 -4.26
C THR A 272 13.25 17.98 -4.46
N ASP A 273 14.03 16.92 -4.57
CA ASP A 273 13.60 15.53 -4.67
C ASP A 273 13.58 14.79 -3.32
N PHE A 274 13.45 15.51 -2.22
CA PHE A 274 13.27 14.93 -0.89
C PHE A 274 11.85 15.13 -0.37
N ARG A 275 11.18 14.02 -0.05
CA ARG A 275 9.85 14.00 0.59
C ARG A 275 9.89 13.07 1.81
N GLU A 276 9.25 13.49 2.90
CA GLU A 276 9.11 12.70 4.11
C GLU A 276 7.75 12.94 4.75
N THR A 277 7.09 11.89 5.21
CA THR A 277 5.84 12.01 5.95
C THR A 277 6.15 12.17 7.43
N GLU A 278 5.66 13.24 8.04
CA GLU A 278 5.83 13.56 9.46
C GLU A 278 4.55 13.28 10.24
N VAL A 279 4.67 12.60 11.38
CA VAL A 279 3.57 12.30 12.30
C VAL A 279 3.74 13.08 13.57
N THR A 280 2.66 13.73 14.03
CA THR A 280 2.64 14.45 15.32
C THR A 280 1.48 13.98 16.19
N ILE A 281 1.67 14.09 17.51
CA ILE A 281 0.62 13.97 18.53
C ILE A 281 0.58 15.30 19.28
N ASP A 282 -0.55 16.00 19.26
CA ASP A 282 -0.75 17.34 19.85
C ASP A 282 0.33 18.35 19.42
N GLY A 283 0.77 18.26 18.17
CA GLY A 283 1.83 19.09 17.60
C GLY A 283 3.25 18.68 17.99
N GLN A 284 3.44 17.66 18.84
CA GLN A 284 4.75 17.11 19.16
C GLN A 284 5.17 16.06 18.12
N PRO A 285 6.38 16.13 17.53
CA PRO A 285 6.88 15.07 16.63
C PRO A 285 6.82 13.70 17.30
N ALA A 286 6.18 12.74 16.62
CA ALA A 286 5.91 11.42 17.18
C ALA A 286 6.44 10.26 16.32
N GLY A 287 6.78 10.53 15.06
CA GLY A 287 7.35 9.54 14.15
C GLY A 287 7.50 10.08 12.75
N ILE A 288 8.15 9.31 11.90
CA ILE A 288 8.33 9.62 10.49
C ILE A 288 8.07 8.37 9.66
N ALA A 289 7.57 8.57 8.44
CA ALA A 289 7.43 7.51 7.44
C ALA A 289 8.11 7.93 6.13
N PRO A 290 8.84 7.04 5.46
CA PRO A 290 9.37 7.34 4.13
C PRO A 290 8.23 7.51 3.14
N VAL A 291 8.37 8.44 2.20
CA VAL A 291 7.51 8.50 1.02
C VAL A 291 8.07 7.52 0.00
N SER A 292 7.28 6.51 -0.38
CA SER A 292 7.71 5.54 -1.38
C SER A 292 7.80 6.18 -2.76
N PRO A 293 8.87 5.95 -3.53
CA PRO A 293 8.99 6.44 -4.89
C PRO A 293 8.22 5.52 -5.85
N TRP A 294 6.88 5.55 -5.78
CA TRP A 294 6.05 4.78 -6.69
C TRP A 294 6.18 5.27 -8.12
N VAL A 295 6.20 4.33 -9.06
CA VAL A 295 6.19 4.62 -10.49
C VAL A 295 4.86 4.15 -11.05
N TYR A 296 3.96 5.07 -11.34
CA TYR A 296 2.62 4.74 -11.81
C TYR A 296 2.64 4.23 -13.24
N THR A 297 1.65 3.41 -13.59
CA THR A 297 1.59 2.77 -14.91
C THR A 297 1.33 3.76 -16.05
N GLY A 298 0.73 4.92 -15.74
CA GLY A 298 0.53 6.03 -16.67
C GLY A 298 1.78 6.82 -17.01
N PHE A 299 2.85 6.67 -16.23
CA PHE A 299 4.13 7.35 -16.47
C PHE A 299 4.68 7.04 -17.87
N LEU A 300 4.78 5.77 -18.24
CA LEU A 300 5.03 5.28 -19.59
C LEU A 300 4.39 3.91 -19.75
N PRO A 301 3.17 3.85 -20.28
CA PRO A 301 2.44 2.58 -20.33
C PRO A 301 3.17 1.45 -21.03
N ASP A 302 3.92 1.74 -22.10
CA ASP A 302 4.65 0.71 -22.84
C ASP A 302 5.82 0.11 -22.04
N GLN A 303 6.37 0.84 -21.08
CA GLN A 303 7.38 0.35 -20.14
C GLN A 303 6.77 -0.66 -19.13
N TRP A 304 5.51 -0.44 -18.73
CA TRP A 304 4.84 -1.16 -17.65
C TRP A 304 3.72 -2.09 -18.13
N ARG A 305 3.69 -2.46 -19.39
CA ARG A 305 2.77 -3.44 -19.93
C ARG A 305 3.49 -4.76 -20.20
N PRO A 306 2.89 -5.88 -19.81
CA PRO A 306 1.74 -6.08 -18.91
C PRO A 306 2.12 -6.04 -17.43
N MET A 307 3.38 -5.76 -17.07
CA MET A 307 3.89 -5.83 -15.71
C MET A 307 4.01 -4.44 -15.11
N PRO A 308 3.29 -4.10 -14.02
CA PRO A 308 3.40 -2.80 -13.34
C PRO A 308 4.69 -2.70 -12.51
N ALA A 309 5.04 -1.49 -12.11
CA ALA A 309 6.10 -1.23 -11.14
C ALA A 309 5.76 -1.79 -9.74
N ALA A 310 6.75 -1.87 -8.85
CA ALA A 310 6.59 -2.48 -7.54
C ALA A 310 5.52 -1.76 -6.69
N GLN A 311 4.61 -2.54 -6.11
CA GLN A 311 3.55 -2.09 -5.20
C GLN A 311 2.56 -1.06 -5.80
N THR A 312 2.58 -0.80 -7.10
CA THR A 312 1.74 0.23 -7.70
C THR A 312 0.25 -0.14 -7.65
N LEU A 313 -0.06 -1.42 -7.80
CA LEU A 313 -1.45 -1.91 -7.71
C LEU A 313 -1.96 -2.06 -6.27
N ASP A 314 -1.07 -2.12 -5.29
CA ASP A 314 -1.37 -2.21 -3.85
C ASP A 314 -0.29 -1.51 -3.03
N PHE A 315 -0.56 -0.29 -2.56
CA PHE A 315 0.36 0.47 -1.71
C PHE A 315 0.37 -0.11 -0.30
N ILE A 316 1.52 -0.61 0.13
CA ILE A 316 1.69 -1.14 1.48
C ILE A 316 1.89 0.03 2.45
N PRO A 317 1.07 0.18 3.50
CA PRO A 317 1.24 1.25 4.47
C PRO A 317 2.54 1.07 5.26
N TYR A 318 3.20 2.18 5.55
CA TYR A 318 4.28 2.20 6.52
C TYR A 318 3.70 2.32 7.93
N ARG A 319 4.13 1.43 8.84
CA ARG A 319 3.66 1.40 10.23
C ARG A 319 4.57 2.19 11.14
N VAL A 320 4.10 3.33 11.61
CA VAL A 320 4.79 4.17 12.62
C VAL A 320 4.44 3.67 14.02
N ASN A 321 5.46 3.40 14.83
CA ASN A 321 5.26 2.93 16.20
C ASN A 321 5.11 4.13 17.15
N LEU A 322 3.90 4.33 17.69
CA LEU A 322 3.55 5.39 18.63
C LEU A 322 3.50 4.90 20.09
N THR A 323 3.88 3.65 20.36
CA THR A 323 3.80 3.03 21.70
C THR A 323 4.48 3.84 22.83
N PRO A 324 5.64 4.52 22.63
CA PRO A 324 6.22 5.35 23.68
C PRO A 324 5.31 6.48 24.18
N PHE A 325 4.33 6.90 23.38
CA PHE A 325 3.34 7.93 23.73
C PHE A 325 2.10 7.37 24.42
N ALA A 326 1.99 6.05 24.64
CA ALA A 326 0.79 5.44 25.20
C ALA A 326 0.37 6.07 26.53
N SER A 327 1.34 6.45 27.39
CA SER A 327 1.02 7.13 28.66
C SER A 327 0.36 8.51 28.47
N MET A 328 0.74 9.24 27.43
CA MET A 328 0.15 10.52 27.07
C MET A 328 -1.27 10.30 26.51
N LEU A 329 -1.43 9.32 25.63
CA LEU A 329 -2.72 8.96 25.05
C LEU A 329 -3.73 8.41 26.09
N ASN A 330 -3.26 7.99 27.27
CA ASN A 330 -4.07 7.46 28.38
C ASN A 330 -4.52 8.52 29.40
N ASP A 331 -4.21 9.81 29.23
CA ASP A 331 -4.48 10.84 30.23
C ASP A 331 -5.96 11.25 30.37
N GLY A 332 -6.81 10.70 29.51
CA GLY A 332 -8.25 10.95 29.47
C GLY A 332 -8.63 12.27 28.79
N GLN A 333 -7.69 12.96 28.16
CA GLN A 333 -7.96 14.14 27.36
C GLN A 333 -8.08 13.74 25.87
N PRO A 334 -8.74 14.56 25.05
CA PRO A 334 -8.70 14.38 23.61
C PRO A 334 -7.29 14.66 23.06
N HIS A 335 -6.81 13.78 22.16
CA HIS A 335 -5.51 13.91 21.50
C HIS A 335 -5.67 14.05 19.99
N THR A 336 -4.92 14.98 19.40
CA THR A 336 -4.87 15.20 17.96
C THR A 336 -3.68 14.46 17.36
N ILE A 337 -3.96 13.50 16.48
CA ILE A 337 -2.92 12.86 15.66
C ILE A 337 -2.98 13.49 14.28
N ALA A 338 -1.83 13.94 13.79
CA ALA A 338 -1.72 14.62 12.52
C ALA A 338 -0.57 14.06 11.67
N LEU A 339 -0.77 14.16 10.36
CA LEU A 339 0.14 13.75 9.31
C LEU A 339 0.35 14.92 8.34
N SER A 340 1.60 15.21 7.96
CA SER A 340 1.97 16.16 6.91
C SER A 340 3.06 15.56 6.02
N VAL A 341 3.28 16.14 4.83
CA VAL A 341 4.38 15.75 3.94
C VAL A 341 5.35 16.91 3.81
N PHE A 342 6.59 16.69 4.23
CA PHE A 342 7.66 17.68 4.09
C PHE A 342 8.02 17.88 2.63
N ASN A 343 8.18 19.13 2.21
CA ASN A 343 8.57 19.56 0.87
C ASN A 343 7.57 19.20 -0.24
N ASP A 344 6.31 18.85 0.02
CA ASP A 344 5.35 18.72 -1.06
C ASP A 344 5.26 20.03 -1.88
N ASP A 345 5.07 19.91 -3.19
CA ASP A 345 5.03 21.04 -4.12
C ASP A 345 3.63 21.23 -4.73
N SER A 346 2.88 20.15 -4.89
CA SER A 346 1.55 20.15 -5.50
C SER A 346 0.49 19.52 -4.60
N TYR A 347 0.44 18.19 -4.50
CA TYR A 347 -0.39 17.54 -3.49
C TYR A 347 -0.07 16.06 -3.30
N PHE A 348 -0.46 15.57 -2.11
CA PHE A 348 -0.46 14.17 -1.75
C PHE A 348 -1.87 13.71 -1.39
N SER A 349 -2.23 12.49 -1.81
CA SER A 349 -3.40 11.76 -1.32
C SER A 349 -2.97 10.87 -0.16
N ALA A 350 -3.63 10.99 0.99
CA ALA A 350 -3.22 10.28 2.19
C ALA A 350 -4.34 9.45 2.81
N ALA A 351 -3.96 8.34 3.42
CA ALA A 351 -4.82 7.54 4.29
C ALA A 351 -4.02 7.11 5.52
N ALA A 352 -4.65 7.15 6.70
CA ALA A 352 -4.02 6.70 7.93
C ALA A 352 -5.02 6.07 8.88
N SER A 353 -4.55 5.06 9.65
CA SER A 353 -5.35 4.34 10.63
C SER A 353 -4.56 4.11 11.91
N LEU A 354 -5.12 4.52 13.05
CA LEU A 354 -4.56 4.31 14.37
C LEU A 354 -5.01 2.93 14.89
N LEU A 355 -4.04 2.09 15.25
CA LEU A 355 -4.24 0.76 15.80
C LEU A 355 -3.86 0.78 17.28
N LEU A 356 -4.80 0.43 18.15
CA LEU A 356 -4.61 0.41 19.60
C LEU A 356 -4.69 -1.02 20.15
N TYR A 357 -3.72 -1.36 20.99
CA TYR A 357 -3.67 -2.60 21.74
C TYR A 357 -3.85 -2.26 23.22
N LEU A 358 -4.89 -2.80 23.84
CA LEU A 358 -5.31 -2.44 25.18
C LEU A 358 -4.83 -3.45 26.23
N ASP A 359 -4.50 -2.97 27.42
CA ASP A 359 -4.40 -3.79 28.61
C ASP A 359 -5.81 -4.19 29.07
N ARG A 360 -6.21 -5.41 28.74
CA ARG A 360 -7.54 -5.95 29.07
C ARG A 360 -7.72 -6.24 30.56
N GLY A 361 -6.64 -6.17 31.36
CA GLY A 361 -6.66 -6.43 32.80
C GLY A 361 -6.80 -5.15 33.65
N SER A 362 -6.73 -3.97 33.01
CA SER A 362 -6.88 -2.68 33.69
C SER A 362 -7.81 -1.75 32.91
N ALA A 363 -8.56 -0.90 33.60
CA ALA A 363 -9.35 0.16 33.00
C ALA A 363 -8.52 1.42 32.74
N GLU A 364 -7.44 1.62 33.47
CA GLU A 364 -6.54 2.76 33.37
C GLU A 364 -5.09 2.27 33.43
N VAL A 365 -4.25 2.82 32.58
CA VAL A 365 -2.82 2.55 32.53
C VAL A 365 -2.09 3.89 32.63
N THR A 366 -1.21 4.02 33.59
CA THR A 366 -0.38 5.21 33.80
C THR A 366 1.01 5.00 33.26
N GLY A 367 1.79 6.08 33.09
CA GLY A 367 3.16 5.97 32.62
C GLY A 367 3.79 7.33 32.37
N ALA A 368 4.85 7.36 31.56
CA ALA A 368 5.48 8.60 31.08
C ALA A 368 6.22 8.39 29.76
N LEU A 369 6.20 9.42 28.92
CA LEU A 369 7.18 9.63 27.86
C LEU A 369 8.49 10.07 28.53
N THR A 370 9.59 9.35 28.31
CA THR A 370 10.86 9.60 28.99
C THR A 370 11.91 10.26 28.11
N GLN A 371 11.79 10.07 26.80
CA GLN A 371 12.72 10.63 25.81
C GLN A 371 12.00 10.86 24.49
N ASN A 372 12.30 11.98 23.84
CA ASN A 372 11.97 12.23 22.45
C ASN A 372 13.02 13.18 21.86
N THR A 373 13.81 12.69 20.94
CA THR A 373 14.85 13.47 20.26
C THR A 373 14.55 13.71 18.79
N LEU A 374 13.31 13.39 18.34
CA LEU A 374 12.89 13.63 16.96
C LEU A 374 12.76 15.14 16.72
N THR A 375 13.41 15.61 15.67
CA THR A 375 13.40 17.01 15.22
C THR A 375 12.83 17.09 13.80
N VAL A 376 12.61 18.28 13.28
CA VAL A 376 12.24 18.51 11.88
C VAL A 376 13.38 18.12 10.92
N PRO A 377 13.10 17.72 9.66
CA PRO A 377 14.14 17.40 8.69
C PRO A 377 14.95 18.65 8.29
N SER A 378 16.19 18.42 7.89
CA SER A 378 17.10 19.47 7.41
C SER A 378 17.94 18.92 6.26
N PRO A 379 17.35 18.75 5.06
CA PRO A 379 18.08 18.26 3.90
C PRO A 379 19.18 19.25 3.48
N VAL A 380 20.26 18.69 2.95
CA VAL A 380 21.39 19.45 2.40
C VAL A 380 21.39 19.29 0.89
N VAL A 381 21.35 20.40 0.18
CA VAL A 381 21.40 20.48 -1.28
C VAL A 381 22.81 20.85 -1.72
N SER A 382 23.29 20.21 -2.77
CA SER A 382 24.56 20.52 -3.44
C SER A 382 24.35 20.60 -4.94
N GLU A 383 24.94 21.61 -5.57
CA GLU A 383 24.81 21.86 -6.99
C GLU A 383 26.19 22.08 -7.60
N ASN A 384 26.43 21.41 -8.73
CA ASN A 384 27.63 21.59 -9.54
C ASN A 384 27.18 21.70 -11.01
N LEU A 385 26.65 22.87 -11.36
CA LEU A 385 26.04 23.14 -12.65
C LEU A 385 26.91 24.09 -13.46
N GLN A 386 26.92 23.90 -14.79
CA GLN A 386 27.68 24.70 -15.75
C GLN A 386 26.80 25.05 -16.93
N GLY A 387 27.09 26.20 -17.55
CA GLY A 387 26.39 26.67 -18.74
C GLY A 387 25.28 27.66 -18.42
N THR A 388 24.74 28.29 -19.47
CA THR A 388 23.66 29.29 -19.37
C THR A 388 22.53 29.06 -20.37
N SER A 389 22.82 28.59 -21.56
CA SER A 389 21.82 28.21 -22.58
C SER A 389 21.57 26.71 -22.59
N THR A 390 22.59 25.92 -22.39
CA THR A 390 22.50 24.53 -22.00
C THR A 390 23.15 24.42 -20.64
N VAL A 391 22.41 23.91 -19.67
CA VAL A 391 22.87 23.69 -18.29
C VAL A 391 23.13 22.21 -18.09
N THR A 392 24.39 21.91 -17.75
CA THR A 392 24.82 20.52 -17.48
C THR A 392 25.43 20.40 -16.09
N GLY A 393 25.35 19.24 -15.50
CA GLY A 393 26.02 18.95 -14.22
C GLY A 393 25.24 18.06 -13.30
N THR A 394 25.46 18.24 -12.00
CA THR A 394 24.86 17.38 -10.98
C THR A 394 24.18 18.20 -9.89
N ILE A 395 23.04 17.67 -9.40
CA ILE A 395 22.33 18.11 -8.21
C ILE A 395 22.30 16.94 -7.24
N GLY A 396 22.66 17.17 -6.00
CA GLY A 396 22.59 16.17 -4.96
C GLY A 396 21.80 16.66 -3.76
N VAL A 397 20.97 15.79 -3.18
CA VAL A 397 20.24 16.07 -1.93
C VAL A 397 20.48 14.94 -0.95
N THR A 398 20.78 15.30 0.29
CA THR A 398 20.96 14.33 1.37
C THR A 398 20.19 14.74 2.62
N SER A 399 19.59 13.79 3.30
CA SER A 399 18.98 13.97 4.61
C SER A 399 19.30 12.77 5.49
N ALA A 400 19.93 13.02 6.65
CA ALA A 400 20.25 11.99 7.62
C ALA A 400 19.58 12.31 8.95
N ARG A 401 18.73 11.42 9.42
CA ARG A 401 18.00 11.54 10.69
C ARG A 401 18.32 10.37 11.60
N SER A 402 18.58 10.67 12.87
CA SER A 402 18.73 9.65 13.91
C SER A 402 18.05 10.17 15.18
N TYR A 403 17.12 9.39 15.72
CA TYR A 403 16.37 9.78 16.90
C TYR A 403 16.06 8.60 17.81
N THR A 404 15.73 8.90 19.05
CA THR A 404 15.22 7.98 20.04
C THR A 404 13.94 8.53 20.65
N ILE A 405 12.90 7.68 20.70
CA ILE A 405 11.67 7.97 21.42
C ILE A 405 11.47 6.84 22.42
N ALA A 406 11.30 7.16 23.71
CA ALA A 406 11.14 6.15 24.75
C ALA A 406 10.07 6.56 25.76
N GLY A 407 9.36 5.57 26.28
CA GLY A 407 8.34 5.73 27.30
C GLY A 407 8.05 4.42 28.03
N TYR A 408 7.23 4.49 29.05
CA TYR A 408 6.74 3.31 29.74
C TYR A 408 5.28 3.45 30.15
N VAL A 409 4.63 2.32 30.35
CA VAL A 409 3.28 2.18 30.90
C VAL A 409 3.28 1.15 32.04
N ASN A 410 2.46 1.41 33.06
CA ASN A 410 2.24 0.49 34.19
C ASN A 410 0.95 -0.26 33.94
N THR A 411 1.07 -1.47 33.41
CA THR A 411 -0.04 -2.34 33.02
C THR A 411 -0.46 -3.27 34.16
N SER A 412 -1.58 -3.98 33.98
CA SER A 412 -2.05 -5.00 34.93
C SER A 412 -1.07 -6.17 35.12
N HIS A 413 -0.14 -6.36 34.17
CA HIS A 413 0.87 -7.41 34.21
C HIS A 413 2.29 -6.89 34.48
N GLY A 414 2.42 -5.65 34.89
CA GLY A 414 3.69 -5.01 35.28
C GLY A 414 4.03 -3.78 34.43
N GLN A 415 5.20 -3.23 34.68
CA GLN A 415 5.68 -2.11 33.87
C GLN A 415 6.21 -2.61 32.55
N VAL A 416 5.75 -1.98 31.47
CA VAL A 416 6.23 -2.21 30.10
C VAL A 416 6.91 -0.94 29.62
N SER A 417 8.19 -1.00 29.32
CA SER A 417 8.94 0.11 28.74
C SER A 417 9.25 -0.15 27.27
N THR A 418 9.04 0.84 26.43
CA THR A 418 9.31 0.79 24.99
C THR A 418 10.27 1.89 24.60
N SER A 419 11.35 1.53 23.90
CA SER A 419 12.32 2.46 23.34
C SER A 419 12.50 2.16 21.86
N ILE A 420 12.33 3.17 21.02
CA ILE A 420 12.54 3.13 19.57
C ILE A 420 13.78 3.93 19.24
N SER A 421 14.73 3.34 18.55
CA SER A 421 15.86 4.04 17.92
C SER A 421 15.72 3.88 16.42
N GLN A 422 15.60 4.97 15.68
CA GLN A 422 15.45 4.94 14.23
C GLN A 422 16.51 5.82 13.58
N GLN A 423 17.04 5.31 12.46
CA GLN A 423 17.86 6.05 11.51
C GLN A 423 17.16 6.03 10.16
N GLN A 424 17.04 7.19 9.54
CA GLN A 424 16.58 7.34 8.16
C GLN A 424 17.60 8.15 7.39
N ASN A 425 18.10 7.56 6.31
CA ASN A 425 19.03 8.20 5.40
C ASN A 425 18.39 8.30 4.02
N PHE A 426 18.38 9.50 3.49
CA PHE A 426 18.00 9.81 2.13
C PHE A 426 19.22 10.34 1.40
N SER A 427 19.43 9.89 0.19
CA SER A 427 20.40 10.46 -0.74
C SER A 427 19.85 10.42 -2.16
N SER A 428 20.04 11.49 -2.88
CA SER A 428 19.77 11.55 -4.31
C SER A 428 20.95 12.17 -5.06
N THR A 429 21.06 11.79 -6.33
CA THR A 429 21.96 12.41 -7.30
C THR A 429 21.23 12.49 -8.62
N GLN A 430 21.08 13.69 -9.15
CA GLN A 430 20.59 13.94 -10.49
C GLN A 430 21.73 14.43 -11.37
N THR A 431 21.96 13.77 -12.50
CA THR A 431 22.83 14.26 -13.58
C THR A 431 21.93 14.81 -14.67
N ILE A 432 22.13 16.05 -15.07
CA ILE A 432 21.22 16.76 -15.96
C ILE A 432 21.94 17.34 -17.17
N ASP A 433 21.22 17.37 -18.28
CA ASP A 433 21.53 18.15 -19.48
C ASP A 433 20.24 18.82 -19.97
N PHE A 434 20.16 20.15 -19.85
CA PHE A 434 18.97 20.93 -20.17
C PHE A 434 19.27 22.02 -21.15
N ASP A 435 18.46 22.12 -22.21
CA ASP A 435 18.38 23.29 -23.05
C ASP A 435 17.39 24.30 -22.46
N VAL A 436 17.91 25.28 -21.74
CA VAL A 436 17.12 26.31 -21.05
C VAL A 436 16.45 27.27 -22.08
N VAL A 437 17.02 27.43 -23.24
CA VAL A 437 16.48 28.34 -24.29
C VAL A 437 15.22 27.77 -24.94
N ASN A 438 15.23 26.47 -25.19
CA ASN A 438 14.10 25.75 -25.77
C ASN A 438 13.21 25.03 -24.74
N PHE A 439 13.52 25.19 -23.46
CA PHE A 439 12.82 24.51 -22.36
C PHE A 439 12.71 22.98 -22.59
N THR A 440 13.84 22.34 -22.83
CA THR A 440 13.89 20.93 -23.20
C THR A 440 14.91 20.18 -22.34
N VAL A 441 14.48 19.12 -21.68
CA VAL A 441 15.37 18.11 -21.10
C VAL A 441 16.04 17.38 -22.24
N LEU A 442 17.36 17.26 -22.22
CA LEU A 442 18.13 16.47 -23.19
C LEU A 442 18.51 15.12 -22.58
N ASP A 443 18.93 15.13 -21.33
CA ASP A 443 19.27 13.94 -20.55
C ASP A 443 19.04 14.23 -19.05
N GLN A 444 18.41 13.32 -18.35
CA GLN A 444 18.30 13.35 -16.90
C GLN A 444 18.43 11.94 -16.35
N ASN A 445 19.48 11.72 -15.59
CA ASN A 445 19.65 10.50 -14.81
C ASN A 445 19.45 10.83 -13.33
N THR A 446 18.55 10.13 -12.68
CA THR A 446 18.20 10.31 -11.27
C THR A 446 18.39 9.02 -10.51
N ASP A 447 19.22 9.05 -9.49
CA ASP A 447 19.39 7.99 -8.51
C ASP A 447 18.92 8.47 -7.14
N VAL A 448 17.93 7.80 -6.56
CA VAL A 448 17.42 8.10 -5.22
C VAL A 448 17.46 6.85 -4.35
N GLU A 449 17.90 7.00 -3.12
CA GLU A 449 17.92 5.94 -2.13
C GLU A 449 17.39 6.43 -0.78
N THR A 450 16.36 5.77 -0.28
CA THR A 450 15.87 5.95 1.10
C THR A 450 16.07 4.66 1.88
N ASN A 451 16.80 4.74 2.99
CA ASN A 451 17.04 3.61 3.88
C ASN A 451 16.55 3.93 5.29
N VAL A 452 15.75 3.03 5.86
CA VAL A 452 15.26 3.13 7.25
C VAL A 452 15.76 1.92 8.04
N ILE A 453 16.36 2.18 9.19
CA ILE A 453 16.73 1.15 10.17
C ILE A 453 16.09 1.53 11.50
N SER A 454 15.20 0.67 11.98
CA SER A 454 14.53 0.83 13.27
C SER A 454 14.87 -0.30 14.22
N SER A 455 15.05 0.00 15.49
CA SER A 455 15.20 -0.96 16.57
C SER A 455 14.27 -0.57 17.72
N THR A 456 13.23 -1.35 17.93
CA THR A 456 12.32 -1.22 19.06
C THR A 456 12.71 -2.21 20.15
N THR A 457 12.99 -1.71 21.34
CA THR A 457 13.26 -2.53 22.53
C THR A 457 12.09 -2.41 23.51
N VAL A 458 11.49 -3.53 23.83
CA VAL A 458 10.40 -3.65 24.83
C VAL A 458 10.92 -4.45 26.01
N ASN A 459 10.84 -3.87 27.21
CA ASN A 459 11.16 -4.57 28.44
C ASN A 459 9.90 -4.68 29.32
N ASP A 460 9.61 -5.86 29.75
CA ASP A 460 8.50 -6.22 30.64
C ASP A 460 8.98 -7.20 31.72
N ASN A 461 8.06 -7.74 32.53
CA ASN A 461 8.39 -8.71 33.59
C ASN A 461 8.76 -10.12 33.04
N GLN A 462 8.64 -10.36 31.73
CA GLN A 462 9.04 -11.61 31.07
C GLN A 462 10.45 -11.50 30.46
N GLY A 463 10.95 -10.28 30.31
CA GLY A 463 12.29 -10.01 29.79
C GLY A 463 12.35 -8.92 28.75
N THR A 464 13.25 -9.08 27.78
CA THR A 464 13.50 -8.10 26.73
C THR A 464 13.14 -8.65 25.37
N THR A 465 12.27 -7.95 24.67
CA THR A 465 12.00 -8.18 23.24
C THR A 465 12.64 -7.07 22.42
N VAL A 466 13.40 -7.45 21.39
CA VAL A 466 14.01 -6.52 20.43
C VAL A 466 13.45 -6.80 19.05
N ILE A 467 12.84 -5.79 18.43
CA ILE A 467 12.33 -5.82 17.06
C ILE A 467 13.24 -4.93 16.22
N GLN A 468 13.92 -5.50 15.25
CA GLN A 468 14.74 -4.77 14.29
C GLN A 468 14.06 -4.80 12.93
N GLU A 469 13.84 -3.63 12.34
CA GLU A 469 13.24 -3.48 11.02
C GLU A 469 14.17 -2.67 10.12
N LYS A 470 14.26 -3.07 8.85
CA LYS A 470 15.01 -2.35 7.83
C LYS A 470 14.16 -2.24 6.60
N PHE A 471 14.15 -1.06 6.01
CA PHE A 471 13.48 -0.79 4.74
C PHE A 471 14.44 -0.06 3.81
N GLY A 472 14.32 -0.35 2.51
CA GLY A 472 15.06 0.35 1.46
C GLY A 472 14.15 0.57 0.26
N PHE A 473 14.24 1.77 -0.31
CA PHE A 473 13.42 2.23 -1.43
C PHE A 473 14.30 2.89 -2.52
N PRO A 474 15.28 2.18 -3.09
CA PRO A 474 16.06 2.75 -4.17
C PRO A 474 15.26 2.81 -5.48
N ILE A 475 15.45 3.91 -6.22
CA ILE A 475 14.94 4.10 -7.57
C ILE A 475 16.00 4.80 -8.42
N ALA A 476 16.19 4.32 -9.64
CA ALA A 476 16.96 4.99 -10.67
C ALA A 476 16.07 5.20 -11.89
N VAL A 477 16.10 6.40 -12.46
CA VAL A 477 15.36 6.77 -13.67
C VAL A 477 16.29 7.48 -14.61
N ASP A 478 16.37 7.02 -15.84
CA ASP A 478 17.20 7.58 -16.91
C ASP A 478 16.30 8.01 -18.06
N PHE A 479 16.20 9.34 -18.26
CA PHE A 479 15.49 9.96 -19.36
C PHE A 479 16.47 10.45 -20.42
N VAL A 480 16.32 10.00 -21.65
CA VAL A 480 17.12 10.44 -22.79
C VAL A 480 16.21 10.98 -23.88
N PHE A 481 16.43 12.24 -24.26
CA PHE A 481 15.69 12.91 -25.31
C PHE A 481 16.55 13.01 -26.59
N PRO A 482 16.16 12.35 -27.71
CA PRO A 482 16.90 12.44 -28.95
C PRO A 482 16.89 13.86 -29.48
N THR A 483 18.05 14.40 -29.81
CA THR A 483 18.31 15.80 -30.20
C THR A 483 17.58 16.30 -31.46
N ASN A 484 16.81 15.48 -32.15
CA ASN A 484 16.19 15.78 -33.44
C ASN A 484 14.68 15.57 -33.54
N THR A 485 13.99 15.31 -32.43
CA THR A 485 12.54 15.09 -32.48
C THR A 485 11.84 15.89 -31.40
N THR A 486 10.86 16.66 -31.77
CA THR A 486 10.00 17.44 -30.89
C THR A 486 9.13 16.58 -29.95
N PHE A 487 9.07 15.28 -30.14
CA PHE A 487 8.29 14.33 -29.37
C PHE A 487 8.94 12.94 -29.44
N GLY A 488 9.69 12.60 -28.46
CA GLY A 488 10.21 11.24 -28.28
C GLY A 488 11.36 11.25 -27.31
N PHE A 489 11.16 10.62 -26.17
CA PHE A 489 12.21 10.32 -25.22
C PHE A 489 12.20 8.82 -24.96
N THR A 490 13.30 8.31 -24.44
CA THR A 490 13.39 6.95 -23.93
C THR A 490 13.61 7.00 -22.44
N VAL A 491 13.00 6.06 -21.73
CA VAL A 491 13.14 5.93 -20.29
C VAL A 491 13.55 4.51 -19.91
N ALA A 492 14.52 4.42 -19.02
CA ALA A 492 14.82 3.20 -18.29
C ALA A 492 14.62 3.47 -16.80
N THR A 493 13.97 2.53 -16.12
CA THR A 493 13.69 2.65 -14.67
C THR A 493 14.08 1.37 -13.96
N THR A 494 14.78 1.50 -12.85
CA THR A 494 15.00 0.44 -11.88
C THR A 494 14.43 0.86 -10.55
N GLN A 495 13.44 0.12 -10.05
CA GLN A 495 12.82 0.37 -8.75
C GLN A 495 12.99 -0.87 -7.87
N LYS A 496 13.32 -0.66 -6.60
CA LYS A 496 13.44 -1.76 -5.66
C LYS A 496 12.79 -1.41 -4.32
N TYR A 497 12.11 -2.38 -3.75
CA TYR A 497 11.65 -2.38 -2.37
C TYR A 497 12.32 -3.49 -1.60
N THR A 498 12.90 -3.18 -0.45
CA THR A 498 13.40 -4.19 0.48
C THR A 498 12.83 -3.96 1.87
N ALA A 499 12.45 -5.04 2.53
CA ALA A 499 12.02 -5.01 3.92
C ALA A 499 12.56 -6.23 4.66
N SER A 500 12.97 -6.04 5.90
CA SER A 500 13.26 -7.17 6.79
C SER A 500 12.83 -6.83 8.21
N LYS A 501 12.31 -7.86 8.91
CA LYS A 501 11.93 -7.78 10.31
C LYS A 501 12.56 -8.95 11.07
N LYS A 502 13.19 -8.66 12.20
CA LYS A 502 13.79 -9.65 13.10
C LYS A 502 13.30 -9.40 14.51
N VAL A 503 12.67 -10.39 15.11
CA VAL A 503 12.24 -10.37 16.50
C VAL A 503 13.14 -11.28 17.34
N SER A 504 13.64 -10.76 18.45
CA SER A 504 14.44 -11.52 19.39
C SER A 504 13.86 -11.36 20.80
N VAL A 505 13.63 -12.47 21.51
CA VAL A 505 13.15 -12.49 22.88
C VAL A 505 14.26 -13.03 23.77
N ASN A 506 14.71 -12.25 24.74
CA ASN A 506 15.82 -12.56 25.64
C ASN A 506 17.09 -13.01 24.86
N GLY A 507 17.37 -12.33 23.74
CA GLY A 507 18.53 -12.60 22.88
C GLY A 507 18.36 -13.76 21.88
N THR A 508 17.26 -14.52 21.98
CA THR A 508 16.96 -15.61 21.02
C THR A 508 16.06 -15.09 19.91
N VAL A 509 16.46 -15.33 18.65
CA VAL A 509 15.63 -14.96 17.48
C VAL A 509 14.41 -15.88 17.42
N THR A 510 13.23 -15.27 17.47
CA THR A 510 11.94 -15.98 17.46
C THR A 510 11.16 -15.79 16.17
N ASP A 511 11.44 -14.71 15.43
CA ASP A 511 10.84 -14.44 14.14
C ASP A 511 11.82 -13.71 13.23
N TYR A 512 11.74 -13.98 11.93
CA TYR A 512 12.50 -13.29 10.90
C TYR A 512 11.77 -13.37 9.59
N THR A 513 11.61 -12.23 8.94
CA THR A 513 11.10 -12.13 7.57
C THR A 513 11.99 -11.21 6.73
N SER A 514 12.07 -11.49 5.44
CA SER A 514 12.80 -10.66 4.47
C SER A 514 12.06 -10.67 3.14
N VAL A 515 11.90 -9.49 2.56
CA VAL A 515 11.27 -9.26 1.26
C VAL A 515 12.22 -8.47 0.39
N THR A 516 12.30 -8.83 -0.88
CA THR A 516 12.89 -8.01 -1.95
C THR A 516 11.92 -8.06 -3.14
N ASN A 517 11.52 -6.88 -3.63
CA ASN A 517 10.77 -6.71 -4.86
C ASN A 517 11.54 -5.72 -5.74
N SER A 518 12.07 -6.19 -6.85
CA SER A 518 12.85 -5.40 -7.81
C SER A 518 12.17 -5.43 -9.17
N VAL A 519 11.92 -4.27 -9.73
CA VAL A 519 11.29 -4.10 -11.04
C VAL A 519 12.17 -3.22 -11.91
N GLU A 520 12.41 -3.66 -13.13
CA GLU A 520 13.13 -2.92 -14.15
C GLU A 520 12.21 -2.76 -15.35
N GLY A 521 12.22 -1.60 -15.98
CA GLY A 521 11.47 -1.32 -17.18
C GLY A 521 12.26 -0.43 -18.13
N SER A 522 12.03 -0.59 -19.44
CA SER A 522 12.59 0.26 -20.48
C SER A 522 11.61 0.34 -21.64
N ASP A 523 11.41 1.54 -22.16
CA ASP A 523 10.60 1.78 -23.36
C ASP A 523 11.44 1.83 -24.64
N VAL A 524 12.76 1.62 -24.56
CA VAL A 524 13.61 1.45 -25.74
C VAL A 524 13.05 0.30 -26.59
N THR A 525 12.74 0.61 -27.85
CA THR A 525 12.09 -0.36 -28.75
C THR A 525 12.98 -1.57 -29.07
N PRO A 526 12.52 -2.78 -28.78
CA PRO A 526 11.22 -3.17 -28.23
C PRO A 526 11.14 -2.95 -26.68
N PRO A 527 10.02 -2.40 -26.17
CA PRO A 527 9.85 -2.18 -24.75
C PRO A 527 9.94 -3.50 -23.96
N SER A 528 10.54 -3.43 -22.79
CA SER A 528 10.78 -4.60 -21.95
C SER A 528 10.66 -4.25 -20.46
N SER A 529 10.26 -5.22 -19.67
CA SER A 529 10.29 -5.12 -18.22
C SER A 529 10.59 -6.47 -17.57
N SER A 530 11.12 -6.43 -16.35
CA SER A 530 11.36 -7.62 -15.54
C SER A 530 11.05 -7.35 -14.07
N GLN A 531 10.55 -8.36 -13.37
CA GLN A 531 10.34 -8.30 -11.92
C GLN A 531 10.93 -9.53 -11.26
N HIS A 532 11.59 -9.30 -10.12
CA HIS A 532 12.05 -10.32 -9.22
C HIS A 532 11.51 -10.06 -7.82
N TYR A 533 10.62 -10.93 -7.36
CA TYR A 533 10.12 -10.94 -5.99
C TYR A 533 10.70 -12.12 -5.22
N SER A 534 11.30 -11.86 -4.06
CA SER A 534 11.76 -12.90 -3.15
C SER A 534 11.28 -12.64 -1.72
N PHE A 535 10.83 -13.70 -1.07
CA PHE A 535 10.40 -13.70 0.33
C PHE A 535 11.04 -14.87 1.06
N PHE A 536 11.43 -14.62 2.31
CA PHE A 536 11.96 -15.64 3.22
C PHE A 536 11.42 -15.41 4.63
N ASP A 537 11.05 -16.48 5.33
CA ASP A 537 10.75 -16.48 6.77
C ASP A 537 11.49 -17.61 7.51
N LEU A 538 11.48 -17.59 8.87
CA LEU A 538 12.10 -18.64 9.68
C LEU A 538 11.45 -20.02 9.52
N ASN A 539 10.22 -20.09 9.01
CA ASN A 539 9.50 -21.33 8.79
C ASN A 539 9.95 -22.06 7.51
N GLY A 540 10.93 -21.48 6.80
CA GLY A 540 11.53 -22.07 5.62
C GLY A 540 10.58 -22.12 4.41
N ARG A 541 9.70 -21.14 4.28
CA ARG A 541 8.83 -20.96 3.11
C ARG A 541 9.41 -19.90 2.17
N PRO A 542 10.47 -20.25 1.41
CA PRO A 542 11.03 -19.32 0.45
C PRO A 542 10.07 -19.17 -0.73
N TYR A 543 9.90 -17.92 -1.18
CA TYR A 543 9.27 -17.61 -2.44
C TYR A 543 10.29 -16.84 -3.29
N ASP A 544 10.51 -17.27 -4.52
CA ASP A 544 11.42 -16.62 -5.47
C ASP A 544 10.80 -16.68 -6.85
N CYS A 545 10.16 -15.59 -7.26
CA CYS A 545 9.48 -15.48 -8.54
C CYS A 545 10.15 -14.42 -9.40
N ARG A 546 10.44 -14.80 -10.66
CA ARG A 546 10.95 -13.89 -11.69
C ARG A 546 10.07 -13.99 -12.91
N ILE A 547 9.66 -12.84 -13.41
CA ILE A 547 8.92 -12.70 -14.65
C ILE A 547 9.59 -11.67 -15.54
N ALA A 548 9.43 -11.82 -16.85
CA ALA A 548 9.95 -10.85 -17.81
C ALA A 548 8.98 -10.69 -18.99
N THR A 549 8.97 -9.50 -19.55
CA THR A 549 8.12 -9.11 -20.68
C THR A 549 8.95 -8.53 -21.80
N GLN A 550 8.45 -8.63 -23.02
CA GLN A 550 8.99 -7.96 -24.20
C GLN A 550 7.86 -7.65 -25.18
N ASN A 551 7.87 -6.48 -25.78
CA ASN A 551 6.79 -6.03 -26.67
C ASN A 551 5.40 -6.12 -26.04
N ASN A 552 5.28 -5.76 -24.75
CA ASN A 552 4.02 -5.81 -24.00
C ASN A 552 3.42 -7.22 -23.87
N VAL A 553 4.25 -8.26 -23.89
CA VAL A 553 3.85 -9.67 -23.75
C VAL A 553 4.72 -10.35 -22.71
N LEU A 554 4.13 -11.14 -21.82
CA LEU A 554 4.87 -11.98 -20.87
C LEU A 554 5.64 -13.06 -21.62
N THR A 555 6.98 -13.06 -21.47
CA THR A 555 7.87 -13.96 -22.19
C THR A 555 8.55 -14.99 -21.30
N SER A 556 8.63 -14.73 -20.00
CA SER A 556 9.30 -15.61 -19.05
C SER A 556 8.61 -15.63 -17.70
N VAL A 557 8.52 -16.82 -17.10
CA VAL A 557 8.05 -17.05 -15.72
C VAL A 557 8.93 -18.13 -15.11
N SER A 558 9.55 -17.85 -13.96
CA SER A 558 10.38 -18.84 -13.26
C SER A 558 9.52 -19.89 -12.54
N VAL A 559 10.09 -21.08 -12.31
CA VAL A 559 9.42 -22.20 -11.61
C VAL A 559 9.00 -21.81 -10.19
N GLY A 560 9.75 -20.95 -9.51
CA GLY A 560 9.46 -20.47 -8.15
C GLY A 560 8.17 -19.64 -8.01
N CYS A 561 7.57 -19.20 -9.12
CA CYS A 561 6.29 -18.49 -9.14
C CYS A 561 5.05 -19.35 -8.85
N ASN A 562 5.22 -20.65 -8.77
CA ASN A 562 4.10 -21.62 -8.66
C ASN A 562 3.92 -22.17 -7.22
N HIS A 563 4.53 -21.54 -6.22
CA HIS A 563 4.51 -21.98 -4.82
C HIS A 563 3.64 -21.09 -3.94
#